data_a20341c3ffe1cd1d9626765c8fe0d4b3
#
_entry.id   a20341c3ffe1cd1d9626765c8fe0d4b3
#
_cell.length_a   1.000
_cell.length_b   1.000
_cell.length_c   1.000
_cell.angle_alpha   90.00
_cell.angle_beta   90.00
_cell.angle_gamma   90.00
#
_symmetry.space_group_name_H-M   'P 1'
#
loop_
_entity.id
_entity.type
_entity.pdbx_description
1 polymer ?
#
loop_
_entity_poly.entity_id
_entity_poly.type
_entity_poly.pdbx_seq_one_letter_code
_entity_poly.pdbx_strand_id
1 'polypeptide(L)'
;YEQIPKLVENAFLATEDSRFYEHSGVDFKGTARAVLVSLKGDYGSQGGSTITQQVIKNYFLSMDKTPKRKAQEIYLAYKLEQQYSKHEILEMYLNKINLGNRSYGIATAAQNYYGKELKDLTLPEVAMLAGLPKAPNNYDPTKKENVQKEKLQKPKKLRIPSKKYFTYDVFSQIARNIDG
;
A
#
# COMPACT_ATOMS: atom_id res chain seq x y z
N TYR A 1 -7.12 0.57 -16.45
CA TYR A 1 -7.29 -0.62 -15.57
C TYR A 1 -6.87 -1.92 -16.25
N GLU A 2 -7.25 -2.13 -17.51
CA GLU A 2 -6.88 -3.33 -18.29
C GLU A 2 -5.35 -3.53 -18.42
N GLN A 3 -4.56 -2.48 -18.18
CA GLN A 3 -3.11 -2.53 -18.21
C GLN A 3 -2.46 -2.86 -16.86
N ILE A 4 -3.26 -2.96 -15.77
CA ILE A 4 -2.75 -3.28 -14.44
C ILE A 4 -2.84 -4.79 -14.24
N PRO A 5 -1.68 -5.50 -14.12
CA PRO A 5 -1.70 -6.94 -13.89
C PRO A 5 -2.39 -7.31 -12.58
N LYS A 6 -3.11 -8.43 -12.56
CA LYS A 6 -3.77 -8.94 -11.35
C LYS A 6 -2.83 -9.12 -10.16
N LEU A 7 -1.58 -9.48 -10.43
CA LEU A 7 -0.56 -9.59 -9.39
C LEU A 7 -0.34 -8.26 -8.66
N VAL A 8 -0.28 -7.15 -9.41
CA VAL A 8 -0.12 -5.81 -8.84
C VAL A 8 -1.37 -5.42 -8.03
N GLU A 9 -2.54 -5.58 -8.62
CA GLU A 9 -3.83 -5.34 -7.95
C GLU A 9 -3.90 -6.08 -6.61
N ASN A 10 -3.74 -7.40 -6.63
CA ASN A 10 -3.84 -8.26 -5.46
C ASN A 10 -2.83 -7.88 -4.36
N ALA A 11 -1.61 -7.52 -4.74
CA ALA A 11 -0.59 -7.13 -3.77
C ALA A 11 -0.96 -5.83 -3.02
N PHE A 12 -1.43 -4.81 -3.74
CA PHE A 12 -1.85 -3.56 -3.12
C PHE A 12 -3.13 -3.72 -2.30
N LEU A 13 -4.11 -4.48 -2.78
CA LEU A 13 -5.32 -4.80 -2.01
C LEU A 13 -4.97 -5.53 -0.71
N ALA A 14 -4.12 -6.56 -0.79
CA ALA A 14 -3.72 -7.33 0.39
C ALA A 14 -3.04 -6.48 1.47
N THR A 15 -2.24 -5.49 1.06
CA THR A 15 -1.45 -4.68 1.99
C THR A 15 -2.19 -3.46 2.53
N GLU A 16 -2.97 -2.80 1.69
CA GLU A 16 -3.59 -1.51 2.00
C GLU A 16 -5.06 -1.64 2.39
N ASP A 17 -5.81 -2.51 1.72
CA ASP A 17 -7.26 -2.60 1.90
C ASP A 17 -7.80 -3.97 1.45
N SER A 18 -7.56 -5.00 2.26
CA SER A 18 -7.94 -6.39 1.92
C SER A 18 -9.44 -6.61 1.73
N ARG A 19 -10.27 -5.68 2.19
CA ARG A 19 -11.73 -5.72 2.04
C ARG A 19 -12.27 -4.63 1.13
N PHE A 20 -11.43 -4.14 0.22
CA PHE A 20 -11.76 -3.04 -0.69
C PHE A 20 -13.10 -3.23 -1.42
N TYR A 21 -13.37 -4.45 -1.86
CA TYR A 21 -14.62 -4.78 -2.57
C TYR A 21 -15.85 -4.96 -1.67
N GLU A 22 -15.66 -5.00 -0.33
CA GLU A 22 -16.73 -5.29 0.63
C GLU A 22 -17.36 -4.03 1.27
N HIS A 23 -16.68 -2.87 1.19
CA HIS A 23 -17.15 -1.64 1.81
C HIS A 23 -17.47 -0.56 0.79
N SER A 24 -18.19 0.49 1.22
CA SER A 24 -18.58 1.65 0.39
C SER A 24 -17.79 2.90 0.83
N GLY A 25 -16.48 2.93 0.53
CA GLY A 25 -15.59 4.06 0.78
C GLY A 25 -14.90 4.03 2.15
N VAL A 26 -15.55 3.48 3.17
CA VAL A 26 -15.01 3.39 4.54
C VAL A 26 -15.18 1.98 5.09
N ASP A 27 -14.09 1.41 5.57
CA ASP A 27 -14.10 0.12 6.26
C ASP A 27 -14.21 0.31 7.78
N PHE A 28 -15.44 0.41 8.29
CA PHE A 28 -15.67 0.54 9.74
C PHE A 28 -15.19 -0.68 10.54
N LYS A 29 -15.33 -1.89 9.99
CA LYS A 29 -14.89 -3.12 10.66
C LYS A 29 -13.36 -3.20 10.73
N GLY A 30 -12.66 -2.85 9.63
CA GLY A 30 -11.20 -2.77 9.59
C GLY A 30 -10.66 -1.68 10.50
N THR A 31 -11.28 -0.51 10.49
CA THR A 31 -10.90 0.61 11.36
C THR A 31 -11.06 0.24 12.84
N ALA A 32 -12.18 -0.36 13.24
CA ALA A 32 -12.39 -0.84 14.61
C ALA A 32 -11.33 -1.88 15.03
N ARG A 33 -11.02 -2.83 14.15
CA ARG A 33 -9.95 -3.81 14.38
C ARG A 33 -8.59 -3.15 14.56
N ALA A 34 -8.22 -2.21 13.69
CA ALA A 34 -6.95 -1.49 13.75
C ALA A 34 -6.81 -0.72 15.08
N VAL A 35 -7.89 -0.09 15.55
CA VAL A 35 -7.92 0.58 16.87
C VAL A 35 -7.70 -0.42 18.01
N LEU A 36 -8.39 -1.56 18.00
CA LEU A 36 -8.23 -2.59 19.03
C LEU A 36 -6.81 -3.18 19.08
N VAL A 37 -6.19 -3.39 17.94
CA VAL A 37 -4.79 -3.87 17.83
C VAL A 37 -3.83 -2.81 18.36
N SER A 38 -4.03 -1.54 18.03
CA SER A 38 -3.22 -0.42 18.53
C SER A 38 -3.30 -0.29 20.05
N LEU A 39 -4.48 -0.50 20.65
CA LEU A 39 -4.66 -0.49 22.11
C LEU A 39 -3.95 -1.64 22.81
N LYS A 40 -3.68 -2.74 22.12
CA LYS A 40 -2.91 -3.89 22.64
C LYS A 40 -1.38 -3.72 22.50
N GLY A 41 -0.91 -2.57 22.05
CA GLY A 41 0.52 -2.25 21.93
C GLY A 41 1.19 -2.70 20.63
N ASP A 42 0.46 -3.28 19.70
CA ASP A 42 0.97 -3.67 18.37
C ASP A 42 0.80 -2.51 17.39
N TYR A 43 1.59 -1.47 17.61
CA TYR A 43 1.56 -0.25 16.80
C TYR A 43 2.07 -0.52 15.38
N GLY A 44 1.17 -0.48 14.41
CA GLY A 44 1.55 -0.31 12.99
C GLY A 44 1.39 -1.51 12.09
N SER A 45 0.63 -2.51 12.46
CA SER A 45 0.40 -3.68 11.61
C SER A 45 -0.54 -3.40 10.42
N GLN A 46 -1.49 -2.48 10.55
CA GLN A 46 -2.39 -2.14 9.43
C GLN A 46 -2.87 -0.68 9.51
N GLY A 47 -2.86 0.03 8.36
CA GLY A 47 -3.46 1.36 8.24
C GLY A 47 -4.98 1.28 8.33
N GLY A 48 -5.60 2.18 9.09
CA GLY A 48 -7.07 2.21 9.25
C GLY A 48 -7.82 2.99 8.14
N SER A 49 -7.13 3.45 7.08
CA SER A 49 -7.73 4.19 5.97
C SER A 49 -7.84 3.31 4.74
N THR A 50 -9.00 3.31 4.08
CA THR A 50 -9.25 2.57 2.85
C THR A 50 -8.49 3.18 1.66
N ILE A 51 -8.38 2.41 0.55
CA ILE A 51 -7.85 2.90 -0.73
C ILE A 51 -8.66 4.11 -1.19
N THR A 52 -9.99 4.08 -1.09
CA THR A 52 -10.87 5.20 -1.47
C THR A 52 -10.58 6.46 -0.67
N GLN A 53 -10.37 6.34 0.64
CA GLN A 53 -9.96 7.46 1.49
C GLN A 53 -8.59 8.01 1.10
N GLN A 54 -7.66 7.15 0.71
CA GLN A 54 -6.33 7.56 0.24
C GLN A 54 -6.42 8.31 -1.10
N VAL A 55 -7.30 7.90 -2.02
CA VAL A 55 -7.58 8.64 -3.26
C VAL A 55 -8.07 10.05 -2.92
N ILE A 56 -9.10 10.18 -2.08
CA ILE A 56 -9.61 11.49 -1.67
C ILE A 56 -8.51 12.36 -1.07
N LYS A 57 -7.73 11.82 -0.15
CA LYS A 57 -6.61 12.54 0.46
C LYS A 57 -5.59 13.03 -0.57
N ASN A 58 -5.23 12.20 -1.54
CA ASN A 58 -4.14 12.48 -2.48
C ASN A 58 -4.55 13.43 -3.63
N TYR A 59 -5.84 13.50 -3.95
CA TYR A 59 -6.34 14.33 -5.06
C TYR A 59 -7.00 15.63 -4.61
N PHE A 60 -7.68 15.64 -3.45
CA PHE A 60 -8.63 16.70 -3.12
C PHE A 60 -8.40 17.39 -1.78
N LEU A 61 -7.59 16.83 -0.88
CA LEU A 61 -7.45 17.36 0.46
C LEU A 61 -6.04 17.86 0.77
N SER A 62 -5.98 18.82 1.70
CA SER A 62 -4.71 19.26 2.28
C SER A 62 -4.05 18.15 3.11
N MET A 63 -2.75 18.30 3.36
CA MET A 63 -1.97 17.38 4.20
C MET A 63 -2.20 17.56 5.70
N ASP A 64 -3.09 18.48 6.10
CA ASP A 64 -3.43 18.76 7.49
C ASP A 64 -4.03 17.54 8.20
N LYS A 65 -3.62 17.32 9.44
CA LYS A 65 -4.11 16.21 10.25
C LYS A 65 -5.15 16.72 11.27
N THR A 66 -6.30 17.19 10.78
CA THR A 66 -7.39 17.69 11.64
C THR A 66 -8.60 16.74 11.62
N PRO A 67 -9.37 16.65 12.71
CA PRO A 67 -10.61 15.89 12.73
C PRO A 67 -11.61 16.35 11.65
N LYS A 68 -11.69 17.66 11.40
CA LYS A 68 -12.53 18.24 10.34
C LYS A 68 -12.14 17.69 8.96
N ARG A 69 -10.85 17.70 8.63
CA ARG A 69 -10.36 17.16 7.37
C ARG A 69 -10.65 15.65 7.28
N LYS A 70 -10.52 14.90 8.38
CA LYS A 70 -10.84 13.47 8.38
C LYS A 70 -12.33 13.20 8.14
N ALA A 71 -13.21 14.01 8.71
CA ALA A 71 -14.65 13.93 8.44
C ALA A 71 -14.97 14.22 6.96
N GLN A 72 -14.31 15.22 6.36
CA GLN A 72 -14.44 15.52 4.94
C GLN A 72 -13.93 14.34 4.06
N GLU A 73 -12.80 13.74 4.42
CA GLU A 73 -12.25 12.56 3.73
C GLU A 73 -13.26 11.40 3.72
N ILE A 74 -13.87 11.10 4.87
CA ILE A 74 -14.88 10.04 5.00
C ILE A 74 -16.10 10.33 4.12
N TYR A 75 -16.63 11.54 4.19
CA TYR A 75 -17.79 11.94 3.39
C TYR A 75 -17.51 11.86 1.88
N LEU A 76 -16.38 12.41 1.46
CA LEU A 76 -16.00 12.40 0.04
C LEU A 76 -15.67 10.98 -0.47
N ALA A 77 -15.08 10.11 0.35
CA ALA A 77 -14.83 8.72 0.01
C ALA A 77 -16.15 7.98 -0.27
N TYR A 78 -17.16 8.18 0.58
CA TYR A 78 -18.50 7.62 0.34
C TYR A 78 -19.12 8.16 -0.96
N LYS A 79 -19.00 9.47 -1.22
CA LYS A 79 -19.49 10.09 -2.46
C LYS A 79 -18.77 9.59 -3.71
N LEU A 80 -17.46 9.39 -3.63
CA LEU A 80 -16.67 8.88 -4.75
C LEU A 80 -17.16 7.50 -5.20
N GLU A 81 -17.44 6.60 -4.26
CA GLU A 81 -17.94 5.25 -4.57
C GLU A 81 -19.39 5.19 -5.08
N GLN A 82 -20.12 6.29 -5.00
CA GLN A 82 -21.41 6.42 -5.66
C GLN A 82 -21.30 6.81 -7.14
N GLN A 83 -20.16 7.39 -7.54
CA GLN A 83 -19.95 7.92 -8.89
C GLN A 83 -19.01 7.06 -9.72
N TYR A 84 -18.09 6.35 -9.08
CA TYR A 84 -17.03 5.56 -9.73
C TYR A 84 -17.06 4.13 -9.23
N SER A 85 -16.77 3.19 -10.12
CA SER A 85 -16.62 1.79 -9.80
C SER A 85 -15.35 1.55 -8.95
N LYS A 86 -15.31 0.43 -8.25
CA LYS A 86 -14.12 -0.02 -7.51
C LYS A 86 -12.87 -0.06 -8.40
N HIS A 87 -13.02 -0.50 -9.64
CA HIS A 87 -11.92 -0.58 -10.60
C HIS A 87 -11.35 0.81 -10.95
N GLU A 88 -12.20 1.78 -11.23
CA GLU A 88 -11.79 3.15 -11.50
C GLU A 88 -11.10 3.79 -10.29
N ILE A 89 -11.62 3.55 -9.08
CA ILE A 89 -11.02 4.05 -7.84
C ILE A 89 -9.64 3.43 -7.61
N LEU A 90 -9.49 2.13 -7.84
CA LEU A 90 -8.20 1.44 -7.73
C LEU A 90 -7.19 1.95 -8.77
N GLU A 91 -7.64 2.22 -9.99
CA GLU A 91 -6.82 2.84 -11.02
C GLU A 91 -6.35 4.24 -10.62
N MET A 92 -7.26 5.08 -10.11
CA MET A 92 -6.91 6.40 -9.57
C MET A 92 -5.84 6.28 -8.48
N TYR A 93 -6.01 5.33 -7.56
CA TYR A 93 -5.06 5.06 -6.49
C TYR A 93 -3.68 4.70 -7.03
N LEU A 94 -3.61 3.67 -7.86
CA LEU A 94 -2.36 3.14 -8.40
C LEU A 94 -1.62 4.14 -9.30
N ASN A 95 -2.34 5.06 -9.94
CA ASN A 95 -1.76 6.13 -10.75
C ASN A 95 -1.22 7.31 -9.93
N LYS A 96 -1.63 7.47 -8.66
CA LYS A 96 -1.28 8.66 -7.85
C LYS A 96 -0.44 8.36 -6.62
N ILE A 97 -0.43 7.12 -6.16
CA ILE A 97 0.25 6.75 -4.93
C ILE A 97 1.74 7.13 -4.96
N ASN A 98 2.22 7.71 -3.86
CA ASN A 98 3.63 8.02 -3.68
C ASN A 98 4.38 6.77 -3.22
N LEU A 99 5.31 6.31 -4.03
CA LEU A 99 6.11 5.11 -3.80
C LEU A 99 7.59 5.41 -3.48
N GLY A 100 7.89 6.65 -3.08
CA GLY A 100 9.26 7.08 -2.80
C GLY A 100 10.08 7.35 -4.08
N ASN A 101 11.32 7.79 -3.92
CA ASN A 101 12.25 8.06 -5.02
C ASN A 101 11.61 8.86 -6.19
N ARG A 102 10.81 9.88 -5.87
CA ARG A 102 10.04 10.68 -6.82
C ARG A 102 9.07 9.87 -7.70
N SER A 103 8.74 8.64 -7.31
CA SER A 103 7.82 7.78 -8.05
C SER A 103 6.39 8.00 -7.58
N TYR A 104 5.61 8.66 -8.41
CA TYR A 104 4.17 8.82 -8.25
C TYR A 104 3.47 7.91 -9.26
N GLY A 105 2.71 6.96 -8.74
CA GLY A 105 2.07 5.90 -9.51
C GLY A 105 2.95 4.66 -9.72
N ILE A 106 2.25 3.53 -9.89
CA ILE A 106 2.89 2.20 -9.92
C ILE A 106 3.76 1.99 -11.17
N ALA A 107 3.34 2.51 -12.32
CA ALA A 107 4.10 2.38 -13.55
C ALA A 107 5.44 3.15 -13.47
N THR A 108 5.40 4.37 -12.94
CA THR A 108 6.61 5.17 -12.68
C THR A 108 7.54 4.46 -11.70
N ALA A 109 6.99 3.84 -10.65
CA ALA A 109 7.78 3.11 -9.67
C ALA A 109 8.42 1.85 -10.27
N ALA A 110 7.69 1.07 -11.08
CA ALA A 110 8.22 -0.07 -11.79
C ALA A 110 9.42 0.30 -12.67
N GLN A 111 9.30 1.41 -13.39
CA GLN A 111 10.38 1.90 -14.25
C GLN A 111 11.56 2.42 -13.43
N ASN A 112 11.32 3.23 -12.38
CA ASN A 112 12.39 3.85 -11.60
C ASN A 112 13.17 2.84 -10.72
N TYR A 113 12.51 1.82 -10.19
CA TYR A 113 13.17 0.83 -9.31
C TYR A 113 13.74 -0.36 -10.07
N TYR A 114 13.11 -0.75 -11.18
CA TYR A 114 13.45 -2.01 -11.88
C TYR A 114 13.72 -1.85 -13.37
N GLY A 115 13.40 -0.71 -13.98
CA GLY A 115 13.51 -0.53 -15.44
C GLY A 115 12.55 -1.43 -16.22
N LYS A 116 11.38 -1.77 -15.64
CA LYS A 116 10.44 -2.75 -16.19
C LYS A 116 9.05 -2.14 -16.40
N GLU A 117 8.29 -2.73 -17.33
CA GLU A 117 6.85 -2.54 -17.40
C GLU A 117 6.13 -3.35 -16.32
N LEU A 118 4.88 -2.97 -16.00
CA LEU A 118 4.10 -3.61 -14.93
C LEU A 118 3.91 -5.11 -15.16
N LYS A 119 3.73 -5.53 -16.41
CA LYS A 119 3.52 -6.94 -16.80
C LYS A 119 4.75 -7.81 -16.57
N ASP A 120 5.96 -7.21 -16.52
CA ASP A 120 7.25 -7.91 -16.42
C ASP A 120 7.75 -7.97 -14.97
N LEU A 121 6.99 -7.41 -14.02
CA LEU A 121 7.33 -7.44 -12.60
C LEU A 121 7.15 -8.85 -12.02
N THR A 122 8.14 -9.30 -11.29
CA THR A 122 8.06 -10.54 -10.50
C THR A 122 7.31 -10.33 -9.18
N LEU A 123 6.83 -11.41 -8.57
CA LEU A 123 6.14 -11.34 -7.26
C LEU A 123 6.96 -10.63 -6.17
N PRO A 124 8.29 -10.87 -5.99
CA PRO A 124 9.09 -10.12 -5.03
C PRO A 124 9.15 -8.61 -5.32
N GLU A 125 9.24 -8.22 -6.57
CA GLU A 125 9.28 -6.81 -6.98
C GLU A 125 7.93 -6.12 -6.69
N VAL A 126 6.83 -6.77 -7.04
CA VAL A 126 5.48 -6.27 -6.74
C VAL A 126 5.25 -6.17 -5.23
N ALA A 127 5.64 -7.17 -4.46
CA ALA A 127 5.51 -7.17 -3.01
C ALA A 127 6.32 -6.03 -2.36
N MET A 128 7.52 -5.74 -2.88
CA MET A 128 8.32 -4.59 -2.43
C MET A 128 7.60 -3.28 -2.74
N LEU A 129 7.09 -3.09 -3.95
CA LEU A 129 6.35 -1.88 -4.33
C LEU A 129 5.09 -1.69 -3.48
N ALA A 130 4.32 -2.76 -3.24
CA ALA A 130 3.11 -2.72 -2.41
C ALA A 130 3.40 -2.39 -0.93
N GLY A 131 4.63 -2.58 -0.50
CA GLY A 131 5.09 -2.20 0.84
C GLY A 131 5.48 -0.74 1.01
N LEU A 132 5.79 -0.03 -0.06
CA LEU A 132 6.30 1.34 -0.02
C LEU A 132 5.29 2.37 0.51
N PRO A 133 3.98 2.32 0.24
CA PRO A 133 3.03 3.35 0.66
C PRO A 133 3.06 3.61 2.17
N LYS A 134 3.30 2.59 2.98
CA LYS A 134 3.34 2.69 4.44
C LYS A 134 4.44 3.65 4.93
N ALA A 135 5.61 3.66 4.29
CA ALA A 135 6.72 4.56 4.62
C ALA A 135 7.67 4.74 3.42
N PRO A 136 7.25 5.46 2.37
CA PRO A 136 7.96 5.53 1.09
C PRO A 136 9.43 5.94 1.23
N ASN A 137 9.69 6.91 2.11
CA ASN A 137 11.04 7.39 2.34
C ASN A 137 11.93 6.46 3.18
N ASN A 138 11.33 5.63 4.04
CA ASN A 138 12.06 4.74 4.95
C ASN A 138 12.31 3.37 4.31
N TYR A 139 11.44 2.94 3.40
CA TYR A 139 11.54 1.64 2.72
C TYR A 139 12.17 1.73 1.35
N ASP A 140 12.53 2.94 0.90
CA ASP A 140 13.20 3.17 -0.37
C ASP A 140 14.51 2.34 -0.45
N PRO A 141 14.58 1.33 -1.33
CA PRO A 141 15.75 0.45 -1.43
C PRO A 141 16.97 1.13 -2.04
N THR A 142 16.79 2.27 -2.70
CA THR A 142 17.89 3.01 -3.35
C THR A 142 18.69 3.86 -2.38
N LYS A 143 18.19 4.11 -1.18
CA LYS A 143 18.93 4.90 -0.17
C LYS A 143 20.12 4.14 0.38
N LYS A 144 21.28 4.76 0.36
CA LYS A 144 22.56 4.20 0.85
C LYS A 144 22.47 3.61 2.27
N GLU A 145 21.71 4.25 3.16
CA GLU A 145 21.48 3.77 4.52
C GLU A 145 20.75 2.42 4.58
N ASN A 146 19.83 2.20 3.67
CA ASN A 146 19.09 0.93 3.59
C ASN A 146 19.98 -0.17 3.00
N VAL A 147 20.79 0.15 2.00
CA VAL A 147 21.76 -0.77 1.39
C VAL A 147 22.88 -1.14 2.37
N GLN A 148 23.38 -0.21 3.19
CA GLN A 148 24.39 -0.50 4.22
C GLN A 148 23.82 -1.35 5.35
N LYS A 149 22.59 -1.09 5.81
CA LYS A 149 21.93 -1.95 6.81
C LYS A 149 21.75 -3.39 6.30
N GLU A 150 21.51 -3.55 5.03
CA GLU A 150 21.40 -4.85 4.38
C GLU A 150 22.77 -5.56 4.28
N LYS A 151 23.84 -4.83 3.97
CA LYS A 151 25.21 -5.36 3.91
C LYS A 151 25.79 -5.71 5.28
N LEU A 152 25.49 -4.93 6.31
CA LEU A 152 25.95 -5.17 7.69
C LEU A 152 25.21 -6.31 8.38
N GLN A 153 24.06 -6.72 7.86
CA GLN A 153 23.24 -7.81 8.40
C GLN A 153 23.43 -9.14 7.66
N LYS A 154 24.53 -9.31 6.91
CA LYS A 154 24.86 -10.63 6.32
C LYS A 154 25.33 -11.59 7.40
N PRO A 155 24.49 -12.51 7.84
CA PRO A 155 24.92 -13.73 8.44
C PRO A 155 24.62 -14.91 7.53
N LYS A 156 25.33 -15.97 7.80
CA LYS A 156 25.47 -17.25 7.13
C LYS A 156 24.20 -18.08 6.85
N LYS A 157 23.02 -17.54 6.91
CA LYS A 157 21.74 -18.10 6.42
C LYS A 157 20.85 -16.93 6.08
N LEU A 158 20.13 -17.04 5.00
CA LEU A 158 19.15 -16.09 4.51
C LEU A 158 18.31 -15.50 5.67
N ARG A 159 18.84 -14.48 6.32
CA ARG A 159 18.11 -13.70 7.32
C ARG A 159 17.62 -12.45 6.60
N ILE A 160 16.38 -12.47 6.26
CA ILE A 160 15.61 -11.29 5.87
C ILE A 160 15.68 -10.32 7.06
N PRO A 161 15.97 -9.01 6.89
CA PRO A 161 16.16 -8.05 7.99
C PRO A 161 14.97 -7.96 8.96
N SER A 162 15.05 -7.15 10.00
CA SER A 162 13.94 -6.90 10.95
C SER A 162 12.76 -6.15 10.30
N LYS A 163 12.91 -5.66 9.09
CA LYS A 163 11.90 -5.47 8.03
C LYS A 163 11.34 -6.80 7.48
N LYS A 164 11.91 -7.92 7.86
CA LYS A 164 11.55 -9.32 7.68
C LYS A 164 10.05 -9.61 7.87
N TYR A 165 9.46 -9.02 8.88
CA TYR A 165 8.03 -9.21 9.13
C TYR A 165 7.17 -8.51 8.10
N PHE A 166 7.63 -7.40 7.57
CA PHE A 166 6.85 -6.66 6.59
C PHE A 166 6.77 -7.39 5.24
N THR A 167 7.92 -7.82 4.71
CA THR A 167 7.95 -8.56 3.43
C THR A 167 7.29 -9.94 3.57
N TYR A 168 7.55 -10.64 4.69
CA TYR A 168 6.94 -11.95 4.96
C TYR A 168 5.43 -11.84 5.16
N ASP A 169 4.95 -10.80 5.85
CA ASP A 169 3.53 -10.56 6.06
C ASP A 169 2.84 -10.20 4.73
N VAL A 170 3.45 -9.35 3.91
CA VAL A 170 2.97 -9.03 2.55
C VAL A 170 2.91 -10.29 1.68
N PHE A 171 3.97 -11.10 1.64
CA PHE A 171 3.97 -12.36 0.89
C PHE A 171 2.91 -13.33 1.38
N SER A 172 2.75 -13.47 2.68
CA SER A 172 1.73 -14.34 3.29
C SER A 172 0.31 -13.87 3.00
N GLN A 173 0.08 -12.56 2.94
CA GLN A 173 -1.21 -11.97 2.59
C GLN A 173 -1.52 -12.15 1.10
N ILE A 174 -0.53 -11.91 0.24
CA ILE A 174 -0.66 -12.11 -1.22
C ILE A 174 -0.94 -13.58 -1.51
N ALA A 175 -0.18 -14.53 -0.93
CA ALA A 175 -0.37 -15.96 -1.12
C ALA A 175 -1.78 -16.41 -0.74
N ARG A 176 -2.29 -15.98 0.43
CA ARG A 176 -3.66 -16.31 0.86
C ARG A 176 -4.76 -15.79 -0.07
N ASN A 177 -4.52 -14.70 -0.79
CA ASN A 177 -5.49 -14.12 -1.71
C ASN A 177 -5.39 -14.67 -3.15
N ILE A 178 -4.32 -15.43 -3.48
CA ILE A 178 -4.16 -16.07 -4.79
C ILE A 178 -4.77 -17.48 -4.78
N ASP A 179 -4.75 -18.15 -3.63
CA ASP A 179 -5.24 -19.55 -3.47
C ASP A 179 -6.76 -19.61 -3.13
N GLY A 180 -7.46 -18.48 -3.00
CA GLY A 180 -8.91 -18.38 -2.78
C GLY A 180 -9.63 -17.82 -3.98
#